data_bd19fe4d104d21ae0037e3a68b98a8b8
#
_entry.id   bd19fe4d104d21ae0037e3a68b98a8b8
#
_cell.length_a   1.000
_cell.length_b   1.000
_cell.length_c   1.000
_cell.angle_alpha   90.00
_cell.angle_beta   90.00
_cell.angle_gamma   90.00
#
_symmetry.space_group_name_H-M   'P 1'
#
loop_
_entity.id
_entity.type
_entity.pdbx_description
1 polymer ?
#
loop_
_entity_poly.entity_id
_entity_poly.type
_entity_poly.pdbx_seq_one_letter_code
_entity_poly.pdbx_strand_id
1 'polypeptide(L)'
;MGKRARRRSGELAGQRAGELRAPTSTYSDPEAGELELRGSLTPRARAEYAAVLTGGSDREDAWQRAVELLFERLAVAWTIAGVRTDSQRELLGRYRLASATERRFVRESLRTHLAEHFPDVEAP
;
A
#
# COMPACT_ATOMS: atom_id res chain seq x y z
N MET A 1 -0.86 33.21 -3.49
CA MET A 1 -0.83 32.03 -3.72
C MET A 1 -0.87 31.44 -3.77
N GLY A 2 -0.93 32.05 -3.45
CA GLY A 2 -0.85 30.89 -3.78
C GLY A 2 -0.98 30.47 -3.40
N LYS A 3 -0.89 30.60 -3.21
CA LYS A 3 -0.94 29.59 -3.25
C LYS A 3 -0.92 28.98 -2.96
N ARG A 4 -0.99 30.12 -2.70
CA ARG A 4 -1.00 29.07 -2.80
C ARG A 4 -0.95 28.45 -3.05
N ALA A 5 -0.72 29.52 -2.80
CA ALA A 5 -0.62 28.50 -3.23
C ALA A 5 -0.43 27.97 -3.41
N ARG A 6 -0.16 28.32 -3.57
CA ARG A 6 0.01 27.35 -4.07
C ARG A 6 0.58 26.75 -4.06
N ARG A 7 0.76 27.40 -3.95
CA ARG A 7 1.11 26.43 -4.32
C ARG A 7 1.19 25.85 -4.54
N ARG A 8 1.39 26.58 -4.55
CA ARG A 8 1.42 25.67 -5.09
C ARG A 8 1.36 24.98 -5.68
N SER A 9 1.41 25.45 -5.75
CA SER A 9 1.28 24.44 -6.46
C SER A 9 1.71 23.87 -6.88
N GLY A 10 2.06 24.29 -7.18
CA GLY A 10 2.42 23.32 -7.90
C GLY A 10 2.74 22.93 -7.70
N GLU A 11 3.10 23.11 -7.75
CA GLU A 11 3.31 22.25 -7.67
C GLU A 11 2.75 22.01 -7.89
N LEU A 12 2.10 22.55 -7.92
CA LEU A 12 1.49 21.87 -8.27
C LEU A 12 1.33 21.34 -9.05
N ALA A 13 1.24 21.62 -9.45
CA ALA A 13 0.82 20.55 -10.17
C ALA A 13 1.72 19.54 -10.50
N GLY A 14 2.25 19.48 -10.71
CA GLY A 14 2.98 18.42 -10.91
C GLY A 14 3.26 17.79 -9.77
N GLN A 15 3.44 18.40 -9.52
CA GLN A 15 3.28 17.93 -8.57
C GLN A 15 2.05 18.16 -8.33
N ARG A 16 1.47 18.91 -9.02
CA ARG A 16 0.27 18.88 -8.83
C ARG A 16 -0.35 17.72 -8.84
N ALA A 17 -0.06 17.14 -9.62
CA ALA A 17 -0.47 15.82 -9.36
C ALA A 17 0.12 15.36 -8.07
N GLY A 18 1.32 15.69 -7.82
CA GLY A 18 1.98 15.34 -6.58
C GLY A 18 1.31 15.92 -5.35
N GLU A 19 0.88 17.15 -5.44
CA GLU A 19 0.30 17.81 -4.29
C GLU A 19 -1.05 17.27 -3.92
N LEU A 20 -1.72 16.63 -4.85
CA LEU A 20 -3.06 16.13 -4.61
C LEU A 20 -3.08 14.67 -4.17
N ARG A 21 -1.93 14.05 -4.08
CA ARG A 21 -1.91 12.66 -3.65
C ARG A 21 -2.15 12.56 -2.15
N ALA A 22 -2.75 11.47 -1.75
CA ALA A 22 -3.04 11.24 -0.35
C ALA A 22 -1.74 11.07 0.43
N PRO A 23 -1.77 11.37 1.71
CA PRO A 23 -0.60 11.15 2.56
C PRO A 23 -0.23 9.68 2.61
N THR A 24 1.02 9.42 2.93
CA THR A 24 1.51 8.06 3.10
C THR A 24 1.85 7.82 4.57
N SER A 25 1.90 6.56 4.95
CA SER A 25 2.32 6.14 6.29
C SER A 25 3.45 5.14 6.13
N THR A 26 4.40 5.18 7.06
CA THR A 26 5.55 4.29 7.03
C THR A 26 5.51 3.36 8.25
N TYR A 27 5.73 2.08 8.00
CA TYR A 27 5.77 1.04 9.02
C TYR A 27 7.16 0.43 9.02
N SER A 28 7.70 0.12 10.20
CA SER A 28 9.11 -0.30 10.32
C SER A 28 9.23 -1.59 11.12
N ASP A 29 10.20 -2.39 10.73
CA ASP A 29 10.57 -3.63 11.41
C ASP A 29 12.08 -3.81 11.28
N PRO A 30 12.77 -4.25 12.35
CA PRO A 30 14.24 -4.38 12.29
C PRO A 30 14.73 -5.33 11.20
N GLU A 31 13.98 -6.36 10.87
CA GLU A 31 14.41 -7.34 9.86
C GLU A 31 13.77 -7.11 8.52
N ALA A 32 12.50 -6.68 8.51
CA ALA A 32 11.76 -6.57 7.26
C ALA A 32 11.84 -5.17 6.64
N GLY A 33 12.46 -4.20 7.32
CA GLY A 33 12.71 -2.90 6.75
C GLY A 33 11.60 -1.90 6.97
N GLU A 34 11.43 -0.98 6.01
CA GLU A 34 10.46 0.09 6.10
C GLU A 34 9.53 0.04 4.89
N LEU A 35 8.24 -0.02 5.17
CA LEU A 35 7.21 -0.09 4.13
C LEU A 35 6.37 1.17 4.17
N GLU A 36 6.28 1.85 3.04
CA GLU A 36 5.49 3.06 2.91
C GLU A 36 4.22 2.73 2.14
N LEU A 37 3.06 3.05 2.75
CA LEU A 37 1.75 2.76 2.17
C LEU A 37 0.97 4.04 1.96
N ARG A 38 0.25 4.13 0.83
CA ARG A 38 -0.55 5.31 0.54
C ARG A 38 -1.89 5.27 1.27
N GLY A 39 -2.39 6.44 1.61
CA GLY A 39 -3.63 6.57 2.38
C GLY A 39 -4.88 6.68 1.54
N SER A 40 -4.86 6.18 0.30
CA SER A 40 -6.03 6.25 -0.56
C SER A 40 -6.19 4.96 -1.36
N LEU A 41 -7.45 4.60 -1.60
CA LEU A 41 -7.84 3.48 -2.46
C LEU A 41 -8.98 3.98 -3.34
N THR A 42 -8.89 3.73 -4.64
CA THR A 42 -9.99 4.08 -5.54
C THR A 42 -11.19 3.18 -5.25
N PRO A 43 -12.41 3.63 -5.59
CA PRO A 43 -13.58 2.75 -5.46
C PRO A 43 -13.41 1.45 -6.23
N ARG A 44 -12.76 1.50 -7.40
CA ARG A 44 -12.52 0.30 -8.18
C ARG A 44 -11.60 -0.66 -7.45
N ALA A 45 -10.53 -0.16 -6.85
CA ALA A 45 -9.60 -1.01 -6.10
C ALA A 45 -10.29 -1.63 -4.89
N ARG A 46 -11.15 -0.86 -4.20
CA ARG A 46 -11.92 -1.39 -3.08
C ARG A 46 -12.83 -2.52 -3.53
N ALA A 47 -13.49 -2.36 -4.67
CA ALA A 47 -14.39 -3.38 -5.20
C ALA A 47 -13.62 -4.64 -5.60
N GLU A 48 -12.47 -4.46 -6.23
CA GLU A 48 -11.63 -5.60 -6.60
C GLU A 48 -11.17 -6.37 -5.38
N TYR A 49 -10.75 -5.66 -4.34
CA TYR A 49 -10.30 -6.30 -3.12
C TYR A 49 -11.43 -7.08 -2.45
N ALA A 50 -12.61 -6.47 -2.35
CA ALA A 50 -13.75 -7.15 -1.74
C ALA A 50 -14.12 -8.41 -2.51
N ALA A 51 -14.07 -8.34 -3.84
CA ALA A 51 -14.39 -9.50 -4.67
C ALA A 51 -13.39 -10.64 -4.49
N VAL A 52 -12.10 -10.31 -4.38
CA VAL A 52 -11.08 -11.32 -4.15
C VAL A 52 -11.23 -11.94 -2.78
N LEU A 53 -11.49 -11.12 -1.77
CA LEU A 53 -11.57 -11.59 -0.39
C LEU A 53 -12.76 -12.54 -0.17
N THR A 54 -13.88 -12.29 -0.86
CA THR A 54 -15.09 -13.08 -0.67
C THR A 54 -15.33 -14.11 -1.77
N GLY A 55 -14.53 -14.08 -2.85
CA GLY A 55 -14.71 -14.99 -3.95
C GLY A 55 -13.86 -16.22 -3.80
N GLY A 56 -14.33 -17.34 -4.33
CA GLY A 56 -13.56 -18.57 -4.31
C GLY A 56 -13.94 -19.49 -3.19
N SER A 57 -13.60 -20.74 -3.36
CA SER A 57 -13.95 -21.80 -2.42
C SER A 57 -12.88 -22.02 -1.36
N ASP A 58 -11.64 -21.57 -1.61
CA ASP A 58 -10.53 -21.73 -0.68
C ASP A 58 -10.28 -20.39 0.01
N ARG A 59 -10.60 -20.33 1.30
CA ARG A 59 -10.49 -19.09 2.05
C ARG A 59 -9.05 -18.63 2.20
N GLU A 60 -8.12 -19.56 2.40
CA GLU A 60 -6.73 -19.18 2.56
C GLU A 60 -6.15 -18.64 1.27
N ASP A 61 -6.48 -19.28 0.14
CA ASP A 61 -6.02 -18.82 -1.15
C ASP A 61 -6.58 -17.44 -1.48
N ALA A 62 -7.86 -17.23 -1.22
CA ALA A 62 -8.51 -15.94 -1.43
C ALA A 62 -7.86 -14.87 -0.54
N TRP A 63 -7.57 -15.22 0.69
CA TRP A 63 -6.95 -14.33 1.64
C TRP A 63 -5.55 -13.91 1.19
N GLN A 64 -4.76 -14.87 0.71
CA GLN A 64 -3.42 -14.55 0.24
C GLN A 64 -3.45 -13.66 -0.99
N ARG A 65 -4.38 -13.90 -1.91
CA ARG A 65 -4.51 -13.05 -3.09
C ARG A 65 -5.00 -11.66 -2.71
N ALA A 66 -5.84 -11.57 -1.69
CA ALA A 66 -6.32 -10.27 -1.22
C ALA A 66 -5.18 -9.45 -0.61
N VAL A 67 -4.30 -10.09 0.16
CA VAL A 67 -3.12 -9.41 0.71
C VAL A 67 -2.23 -8.92 -0.41
N GLU A 68 -1.99 -9.74 -1.41
CA GLU A 68 -1.15 -9.35 -2.54
C GLU A 68 -1.75 -8.17 -3.31
N LEU A 69 -3.06 -8.19 -3.49
CA LEU A 69 -3.75 -7.08 -4.18
C LEU A 69 -3.64 -5.78 -3.39
N LEU A 70 -3.85 -5.84 -2.07
CA LEU A 70 -3.69 -4.65 -1.23
C LEU A 70 -2.28 -4.12 -1.30
N PHE A 71 -1.29 -5.00 -1.24
CA PHE A 71 0.10 -4.58 -1.34
C PHE A 71 0.33 -3.87 -2.68
N GLU A 72 -0.16 -4.46 -3.76
CA GLU A 72 0.02 -3.88 -5.07
C GLU A 72 -0.60 -2.49 -5.18
N ARG A 73 -1.77 -2.29 -4.56
CA ARG A 73 -2.50 -1.03 -4.67
C ARG A 73 -2.03 0.04 -3.69
N LEU A 74 -1.47 -0.35 -2.56
CA LEU A 74 -1.13 0.60 -1.50
C LEU A 74 0.37 0.86 -1.36
N ALA A 75 1.22 -0.08 -1.74
CA ALA A 75 2.66 0.07 -1.52
C ALA A 75 3.24 1.16 -2.41
N VAL A 76 3.96 2.09 -1.78
CA VAL A 76 4.66 3.16 -2.48
C VAL A 76 6.15 2.83 -2.57
N ALA A 77 6.72 2.33 -1.48
CA ALA A 77 8.14 1.99 -1.42
C ALA A 77 8.39 1.00 -0.30
N TRP A 78 9.39 0.17 -0.48
CA TRP A 78 9.81 -0.79 0.55
C TRP A 78 11.34 -0.77 0.56
N THR A 79 11.91 -0.43 1.71
CA THR A 79 13.35 -0.34 1.88
C THR A 79 13.80 -1.43 2.83
N ILE A 80 14.63 -2.36 2.36
CA ILE A 80 15.13 -3.48 3.16
C ILE A 80 16.65 -3.45 3.09
N ALA A 81 17.29 -3.44 4.25
CA ALA A 81 18.75 -3.40 4.34
C ALA A 81 19.34 -2.28 3.49
N GLY A 82 18.69 -1.12 3.50
CA GLY A 82 19.16 0.04 2.77
C GLY A 82 18.82 0.06 1.29
N VAL A 83 18.19 -0.99 0.77
CA VAL A 83 17.83 -1.06 -0.64
C VAL A 83 16.36 -0.68 -0.82
N ARG A 84 16.13 0.43 -1.52
CA ARG A 84 14.77 0.95 -1.74
C ARG A 84 14.21 0.40 -3.04
N THR A 85 12.98 -0.12 -2.97
CA THR A 85 12.21 -0.56 -4.12
C THR A 85 10.96 0.31 -4.17
N ASP A 86 10.71 0.98 -5.31
CA ASP A 86 9.60 1.92 -5.39
C ASP A 86 8.83 1.90 -6.70
N SER A 87 9.10 0.98 -7.61
CA SER A 87 8.24 0.80 -8.77
C SER A 87 7.21 -0.30 -8.45
N GLN A 88 6.00 -0.14 -8.95
CA GLN A 88 4.92 -1.08 -8.64
C GLN A 88 5.30 -2.51 -9.03
N ARG A 89 5.89 -2.66 -10.20
CA ARG A 89 6.29 -3.97 -10.70
C ARG A 89 7.35 -4.62 -9.82
N GLU A 90 8.36 -3.83 -9.44
CA GLU A 90 9.45 -4.36 -8.62
C GLU A 90 8.98 -4.65 -7.20
N LEU A 91 8.08 -3.82 -6.68
CA LEU A 91 7.52 -4.06 -5.35
C LEU A 91 6.79 -5.40 -5.31
N LEU A 92 5.95 -5.66 -6.29
CA LEU A 92 5.21 -6.93 -6.32
C LEU A 92 6.15 -8.11 -6.46
N GLY A 93 7.17 -7.99 -7.32
CA GLY A 93 8.18 -9.02 -7.46
C GLY A 93 8.93 -9.27 -6.16
N ARG A 94 9.29 -8.20 -5.45
CA ARG A 94 9.98 -8.33 -4.17
C ARG A 94 9.12 -9.01 -3.13
N TYR A 95 7.82 -8.66 -3.09
CA TYR A 95 6.90 -9.30 -2.17
C TYR A 95 6.78 -10.80 -2.44
N ARG A 96 6.73 -11.18 -3.71
CA ARG A 96 6.60 -12.59 -4.06
C ARG A 96 7.83 -13.42 -3.67
N LEU A 97 8.98 -12.75 -3.55
CA LEU A 97 10.21 -13.40 -3.11
C LEU A 97 10.47 -13.24 -1.62
N ALA A 98 9.52 -12.63 -0.91
CA ALA A 98 9.71 -12.29 0.50
C ALA A 98 9.75 -13.52 1.40
N SER A 99 10.53 -13.42 2.47
CA SER A 99 10.58 -14.44 3.51
C SER A 99 9.27 -14.45 4.30
N ALA A 100 9.09 -15.49 5.13
CA ALA A 100 7.91 -15.57 5.98
C ALA A 100 7.85 -14.38 6.95
N THR A 101 8.98 -13.96 7.49
CA THR A 101 9.04 -12.82 8.39
C THR A 101 8.65 -11.54 7.67
N GLU A 102 9.16 -11.35 6.46
CA GLU A 102 8.84 -10.17 5.66
C GLU A 102 7.37 -10.14 5.27
N ARG A 103 6.80 -11.28 4.90
CA ARG A 103 5.39 -11.36 4.54
C ARG A 103 4.49 -11.08 5.73
N ARG A 104 4.87 -11.56 6.91
CA ARG A 104 4.13 -11.28 8.13
C ARG A 104 4.13 -9.77 8.42
N PHE A 105 5.29 -9.15 8.30
CA PHE A 105 5.42 -7.71 8.49
C PHE A 105 4.50 -6.93 7.54
N VAL A 106 4.50 -7.30 6.27
CA VAL A 106 3.63 -6.65 5.28
C VAL A 106 2.17 -6.81 5.66
N ARG A 107 1.75 -8.02 6.02
CA ARG A 107 0.37 -8.28 6.38
C ARG A 107 -0.05 -7.46 7.60
N GLU A 108 0.78 -7.44 8.62
CA GLU A 108 0.46 -6.69 9.83
C GLU A 108 0.43 -5.19 9.56
N SER A 109 1.34 -4.70 8.73
CA SER A 109 1.35 -3.30 8.33
C SER A 109 0.07 -2.93 7.58
N LEU A 110 -0.36 -3.79 6.66
CA LEU A 110 -1.60 -3.57 5.93
C LEU A 110 -2.80 -3.55 6.86
N ARG A 111 -2.85 -4.46 7.83
CA ARG A 111 -3.98 -4.51 8.77
C ARG A 111 -4.05 -3.24 9.61
N THR A 112 -2.90 -2.79 10.13
CA THR A 112 -2.85 -1.55 10.89
C THR A 112 -3.25 -0.36 10.03
N HIS A 113 -2.76 -0.34 8.80
CA HIS A 113 -3.04 0.76 7.87
C HIS A 113 -4.52 0.83 7.52
N LEU A 114 -5.15 -0.32 7.26
CA LEU A 114 -6.58 -0.35 6.98
C LEU A 114 -7.39 0.15 8.18
N ALA A 115 -7.01 -0.26 9.38
CA ALA A 115 -7.73 0.17 10.58
C ALA A 115 -7.68 1.68 10.75
N GLU A 116 -6.57 2.30 10.37
CA GLU A 116 -6.38 3.74 10.52
C GLU A 116 -7.01 4.56 9.40
N HIS A 117 -6.91 4.09 8.18
CA HIS A 117 -7.26 4.89 7.01
C HIS A 117 -8.51 4.40 6.28
N PHE A 118 -8.86 3.14 6.44
CA PHE A 118 -10.00 2.55 5.74
C PHE A 118 -10.79 1.64 6.69
N PRO A 119 -11.34 2.22 7.78
CA PRO A 119 -11.98 1.38 8.80
C PRO A 119 -13.22 0.63 8.31
N ASP A 120 -13.77 1.05 7.17
CA ASP A 120 -14.93 0.38 6.57
C ASP A 120 -14.52 -0.75 5.62
N VAL A 121 -13.23 -0.97 5.43
CA VAL A 121 -12.73 -2.04 4.57
C VAL A 121 -12.31 -3.21 5.45
N GLU A 122 -12.78 -4.40 5.10
CA GLU A 122 -12.46 -5.60 5.89
C GLU A 122 -10.97 -5.94 5.75
N ALA A 123 -10.31 -6.18 6.88
CA ALA A 123 -8.89 -6.56 6.87
C ALA A 123 -8.72 -8.00 6.43
N PRO A 124 -7.61 -8.33 5.74
CA PRO A 124 -7.36 -9.70 5.30
C PRO A 124 -6.95 -10.60 6.44
#